data_11ee169d67c42b966cc29645192c3a55
#
_entry.id   11ee169d67c42b966cc29645192c3a55
#
_cell.length_a   1.000
_cell.length_b   1.000
_cell.length_c   1.000
_cell.angle_alpha   90.00
_cell.angle_beta   90.00
_cell.angle_gamma   90.00
#
_symmetry.space_group_name_H-M   'P 1'
#
loop_
_entity.id
_entity.type
_entity.pdbx_description
1 polymer ?
#
loop_
_entity_poly.entity_id
_entity_poly.type
_entity_poly.pdbx_seq_one_letter_code
_entity_poly.pdbx_strand_id
1 'polypeptide(L)'
;MRAGFAREAKGAGAGDVSPKPLGATPSAKAGLTPAAKAFWIAGTASDDPRNEMVLVVVPADRDVEQVTSDVRFFLGGLEGSSADELEHIVLPFPSQEVDPYRGLAPHLRIASTRARALHALATAQARVVVASASALLPRVSPPDALVALALDLRPGDDIDTQRLAETLVDAGFTRQDPVDEHGEFCIRGGVVDIFPAGDDLPARIELAGDTIEAIRRYAPDTQRSVASVERLKVVPLREILGSGFGNWKE
;
A
#
# COMPACT_ATOMS: atom_id res chain seq x y z
N MET A 1 -35.68 21.04 -37.14
CA MET A 1 -36.30 19.91 -36.40
C MET A 1 -35.43 19.58 -35.19
N ARG A 2 -35.97 19.85 -33.99
CA ARG A 2 -35.34 19.57 -32.70
C ARG A 2 -35.62 18.08 -32.35
N ALA A 3 -34.60 17.40 -31.84
CA ALA A 3 -34.82 16.24 -30.97
C ALA A 3 -33.72 16.23 -29.93
N GLY A 4 -34.10 16.56 -28.69
CA GLY A 4 -33.25 16.48 -27.52
C GLY A 4 -33.21 15.03 -27.01
N PHE A 5 -32.08 14.69 -26.41
CA PHE A 5 -31.94 13.56 -25.47
C PHE A 5 -31.38 14.07 -24.16
N ALA A 6 -32.28 14.42 -23.25
CA ALA A 6 -31.98 14.50 -21.83
C ALA A 6 -31.92 13.07 -21.30
N ARG A 7 -30.75 12.66 -20.82
CA ARG A 7 -30.57 11.42 -20.05
C ARG A 7 -30.48 11.82 -18.59
N GLU A 8 -31.55 11.58 -17.87
CA GLU A 8 -31.61 11.71 -16.41
C GLU A 8 -30.57 10.78 -15.78
N ALA A 9 -29.65 11.37 -15.05
CA ALA A 9 -28.77 10.64 -14.13
C ALA A 9 -29.62 10.24 -12.91
N LYS A 10 -29.96 8.97 -12.85
CA LYS A 10 -30.59 8.34 -11.68
C LYS A 10 -29.56 8.36 -10.55
N GLY A 11 -29.87 9.10 -9.49
CA GLY A 11 -29.06 9.18 -8.27
C GLY A 11 -28.85 7.77 -7.70
N ALA A 12 -27.59 7.38 -7.57
CA ALA A 12 -27.20 6.26 -6.74
C ALA A 12 -27.45 6.67 -5.28
N GLY A 13 -28.40 6.01 -4.63
CA GLY A 13 -28.73 6.22 -3.24
C GLY A 13 -27.48 5.99 -2.38
N ALA A 14 -27.21 6.94 -1.50
CA ALA A 14 -26.29 6.77 -0.41
C ALA A 14 -26.75 5.54 0.41
N GLY A 15 -26.05 4.42 0.26
CA GLY A 15 -26.26 3.25 1.08
C GLY A 15 -25.96 3.65 2.54
N ASP A 16 -26.94 3.44 3.39
CA ASP A 16 -26.83 3.60 4.83
C ASP A 16 -25.72 2.67 5.34
N VAL A 17 -24.53 3.23 5.58
CA VAL A 17 -23.40 2.54 6.18
C VAL A 17 -23.54 2.65 7.70
N SER A 18 -24.65 2.17 8.23
CA SER A 18 -24.75 1.89 9.66
C SER A 18 -23.82 0.74 9.97
N PRO A 19 -22.89 0.87 10.94
CA PRO A 19 -22.02 -0.21 11.33
C PRO A 19 -22.88 -1.38 11.82
N LYS A 20 -22.76 -2.52 11.10
CA LYS A 20 -23.40 -3.76 11.49
C LYS A 20 -22.89 -4.11 12.90
N PRO A 21 -23.76 -4.36 13.89
CA PRO A 21 -23.28 -4.68 15.24
C PRO A 21 -22.37 -5.91 15.16
N LEU A 22 -21.16 -5.77 15.71
CA LEU A 22 -20.22 -6.88 15.88
C LEU A 22 -20.91 -7.98 16.71
N GLY A 23 -21.40 -9.00 16.01
CA GLY A 23 -22.18 -10.10 16.57
C GLY A 23 -21.37 -11.17 17.28
N ALA A 24 -20.15 -10.87 17.74
CA ALA A 24 -19.34 -11.79 18.53
C ALA A 24 -19.11 -11.19 19.92
N THR A 25 -19.48 -11.93 20.96
CA THR A 25 -19.09 -11.61 22.33
C THR A 25 -17.56 -11.58 22.40
N PRO A 26 -16.93 -10.48 22.87
CA PRO A 26 -15.48 -10.44 22.96
C PRO A 26 -14.97 -11.56 23.86
N SER A 27 -14.16 -12.46 23.30
CA SER A 27 -13.51 -13.52 24.06
C SER A 27 -12.15 -13.02 24.53
N ALA A 28 -11.94 -13.00 25.87
CA ALA A 28 -10.66 -12.65 26.44
C ALA A 28 -9.80 -13.91 26.60
N LYS A 29 -8.61 -13.93 26.03
CA LYS A 29 -7.58 -14.94 26.27
C LYS A 29 -6.44 -14.28 27.05
N ALA A 30 -6.26 -14.66 28.30
CA ALA A 30 -5.23 -14.13 29.19
C ALA A 30 -4.07 -15.13 29.33
N GLY A 31 -2.89 -14.65 29.74
CA GLY A 31 -1.74 -15.48 30.06
C GLY A 31 -0.97 -16.04 28.86
N LEU A 32 -1.28 -15.60 27.64
CA LEU A 32 -0.54 -16.03 26.45
C LEU A 32 0.81 -15.32 26.34
N THR A 33 1.87 -16.08 26.07
CA THR A 33 3.17 -15.53 25.68
C THR A 33 3.07 -14.82 24.33
N PRO A 34 4.02 -13.94 23.94
CA PRO A 34 4.03 -13.32 22.62
C PRO A 34 3.92 -14.33 21.49
N ALA A 35 4.73 -15.40 21.50
CA ALA A 35 4.67 -16.46 20.50
C ALA A 35 3.32 -17.19 20.45
N ALA A 36 2.70 -17.47 21.59
CA ALA A 36 1.38 -18.10 21.64
C ALA A 36 0.28 -17.17 21.10
N LYS A 37 0.40 -15.85 21.27
CA LYS A 37 -0.49 -14.87 20.65
C LYS A 37 -0.35 -14.88 19.13
N ALA A 38 0.89 -14.83 18.62
CA ALA A 38 1.16 -14.85 17.19
C ALA A 38 0.68 -16.16 16.52
N PHE A 39 0.90 -17.31 17.17
CA PHE A 39 0.37 -18.60 16.72
C PHE A 39 -1.16 -18.60 16.67
N TRP A 40 -1.82 -18.04 17.69
CA TRP A 40 -3.29 -17.95 17.72
C TRP A 40 -3.83 -17.01 16.60
N ILE A 41 -3.15 -15.88 16.33
CA ILE A 41 -3.49 -14.96 15.24
C ILE A 41 -3.35 -15.67 13.90
N ALA A 42 -2.23 -16.37 13.68
CA ALA A 42 -1.96 -17.11 12.45
C ALA A 42 -3.02 -18.22 12.23
N GLY A 43 -3.36 -18.98 13.28
CA GLY A 43 -4.42 -19.99 13.22
C GLY A 43 -5.79 -19.37 12.88
N THR A 44 -6.12 -18.22 13.48
CA THR A 44 -7.37 -17.51 13.17
C THR A 44 -7.43 -17.08 11.69
N ALA A 45 -6.32 -16.59 11.13
CA ALA A 45 -6.24 -16.20 9.74
C ALA A 45 -6.24 -17.41 8.77
N SER A 46 -5.65 -18.55 9.19
CA SER A 46 -5.61 -19.78 8.39
C SER A 46 -6.96 -20.51 8.37
N ASP A 47 -7.67 -20.54 9.51
CA ASP A 47 -8.91 -21.30 9.66
C ASP A 47 -10.17 -20.57 9.17
N ASP A 48 -10.06 -19.30 8.71
CA ASP A 48 -11.24 -18.54 8.28
C ASP A 48 -11.69 -18.92 6.87
N PRO A 49 -12.83 -19.64 6.71
CA PRO A 49 -13.35 -20.03 5.40
C PRO A 49 -13.85 -18.86 4.56
N ARG A 50 -14.07 -17.68 5.17
CA ARG A 50 -14.51 -16.47 4.49
C ARG A 50 -13.36 -15.62 4.01
N ASN A 51 -12.14 -15.97 4.41
CA ASN A 51 -10.93 -15.21 4.13
C ASN A 51 -11.05 -13.72 4.53
N GLU A 52 -11.71 -13.47 5.66
CA GLU A 52 -11.87 -12.13 6.21
C GLU A 52 -10.51 -11.64 6.76
N MET A 53 -10.19 -10.38 6.53
CA MET A 53 -8.95 -9.78 7.00
C MET A 53 -8.92 -9.70 8.54
N VAL A 54 -7.81 -10.11 9.14
CA VAL A 54 -7.57 -10.01 10.57
C VAL A 54 -6.80 -8.74 10.88
N LEU A 55 -7.41 -7.80 11.62
CA LEU A 55 -6.72 -6.62 12.15
C LEU A 55 -6.22 -6.92 13.57
N VAL A 56 -4.90 -6.87 13.74
CA VAL A 56 -4.23 -6.99 15.03
C VAL A 56 -3.81 -5.60 15.50
N VAL A 57 -4.30 -5.18 16.67
CA VAL A 57 -3.91 -3.89 17.25
C VAL A 57 -2.96 -4.11 18.41
N VAL A 58 -1.75 -3.53 18.30
CA VAL A 58 -0.74 -3.57 19.35
C VAL A 58 -0.61 -2.20 20.04
N PRO A 59 -0.17 -2.16 21.32
CA PRO A 59 -0.10 -0.91 22.07
C PRO A 59 0.90 0.12 21.49
N ALA A 60 2.03 -0.33 20.96
CA ALA A 60 3.12 0.55 20.54
C ALA A 60 3.74 0.11 19.21
N ASP A 61 4.35 1.06 18.47
CA ASP A 61 5.00 0.81 17.18
C ASP A 61 6.14 -0.21 17.25
N ARG A 62 6.91 -0.22 18.35
CA ARG A 62 7.97 -1.21 18.57
C ARG A 62 7.49 -2.66 18.55
N ASP A 63 6.19 -2.90 18.79
CA ASP A 63 5.62 -4.24 18.84
C ASP A 63 5.12 -4.70 17.44
N VAL A 64 4.92 -3.75 16.50
CA VAL A 64 4.34 -4.02 15.17
C VAL A 64 5.21 -4.99 14.38
N GLU A 65 6.52 -4.71 14.27
CA GLU A 65 7.43 -5.50 13.44
C GLU A 65 7.63 -6.91 14.02
N GLN A 66 7.80 -7.01 15.34
CA GLN A 66 7.96 -8.31 16.01
C GLN A 66 6.73 -9.20 15.84
N VAL A 67 5.54 -8.65 16.09
CA VAL A 67 4.29 -9.42 15.94
C VAL A 67 4.04 -9.80 14.49
N THR A 68 4.34 -8.91 13.54
CA THR A 68 4.23 -9.20 12.10
C THR A 68 5.13 -10.38 11.72
N SER A 69 6.40 -10.34 12.14
CA SER A 69 7.38 -11.42 11.87
C SER A 69 6.95 -12.74 12.49
N ASP A 70 6.51 -12.73 13.76
CA ASP A 70 6.05 -13.94 14.44
C ASP A 70 4.80 -14.54 13.77
N VAL A 71 3.86 -13.70 13.33
CA VAL A 71 2.66 -14.16 12.60
C VAL A 71 3.04 -14.76 11.25
N ARG A 72 3.95 -14.14 10.49
CA ARG A 72 4.46 -14.70 9.23
C ARG A 72 5.08 -16.07 9.45
N PHE A 73 5.92 -16.22 10.47
CA PHE A 73 6.55 -17.48 10.81
C PHE A 73 5.53 -18.60 11.07
N PHE A 74 4.54 -18.35 11.91
CA PHE A 74 3.53 -19.36 12.23
C PHE A 74 2.57 -19.65 11.08
N LEU A 75 2.15 -18.61 10.33
CA LEU A 75 1.27 -18.78 9.18
C LEU A 75 1.95 -19.59 8.07
N GLY A 76 3.24 -19.30 7.80
CA GLY A 76 4.04 -20.09 6.87
C GLY A 76 4.17 -21.55 7.27
N GLY A 77 4.35 -21.83 8.57
CA GLY A 77 4.37 -23.18 9.10
C GLY A 77 3.03 -23.91 9.00
N LEU A 78 1.91 -23.20 9.13
CA LEU A 78 0.56 -23.78 9.03
C LEU A 78 0.14 -24.07 7.59
N GLU A 79 0.48 -23.18 6.64
CA GLU A 79 0.00 -23.22 5.25
C GLU A 79 1.06 -23.72 4.25
N GLY A 80 2.33 -23.75 4.63
CA GLY A 80 3.42 -24.04 3.70
C GLY A 80 3.71 -22.89 2.73
N SER A 81 3.22 -21.67 3.01
CA SER A 81 3.43 -20.49 2.18
C SER A 81 4.88 -20.03 2.23
N SER A 82 5.38 -19.49 1.11
CA SER A 82 6.73 -18.93 1.02
C SER A 82 6.84 -17.61 1.81
N ALA A 83 8.07 -17.22 2.17
CA ALA A 83 8.32 -15.94 2.84
C ALA A 83 7.85 -14.74 2.00
N ASP A 84 8.08 -14.81 0.69
CA ASP A 84 7.66 -13.76 -0.26
C ASP A 84 6.13 -13.60 -0.32
N GLU A 85 5.37 -14.70 -0.39
CA GLU A 85 3.91 -14.65 -0.34
C GLU A 85 3.41 -14.03 0.97
N LEU A 86 3.99 -14.43 2.10
CA LEU A 86 3.60 -13.92 3.42
C LEU A 86 3.91 -12.43 3.59
N GLU A 87 4.98 -11.93 3.00
CA GLU A 87 5.29 -10.51 3.00
C GLU A 87 4.21 -9.66 2.30
N HIS A 88 3.50 -10.23 1.35
CA HIS A 88 2.45 -9.54 0.61
C HIS A 88 1.08 -9.57 1.31
N ILE A 89 0.84 -10.51 2.20
CA ILE A 89 -0.47 -10.71 2.84
C ILE A 89 -0.49 -10.44 4.35
N VAL A 90 0.66 -10.49 5.03
CA VAL A 90 0.80 -10.16 6.46
C VAL A 90 1.61 -8.86 6.56
N LEU A 91 0.95 -7.76 6.84
CA LEU A 91 1.48 -6.43 6.64
C LEU A 91 1.59 -5.64 7.95
N PRO A 92 2.74 -4.99 8.22
CA PRO A 92 2.87 -4.03 9.31
C PRO A 92 2.20 -2.70 8.93
N PHE A 93 1.58 -2.06 9.93
CA PHE A 93 1.00 -0.73 9.81
C PHE A 93 1.39 0.12 11.02
N PRO A 94 2.64 0.62 11.07
CA PRO A 94 3.12 1.48 12.14
C PRO A 94 2.50 2.88 12.08
N SER A 95 2.61 3.67 13.14
CA SER A 95 2.26 5.09 13.09
C SER A 95 3.25 5.88 12.21
N GLN A 96 2.88 7.11 11.85
CA GLN A 96 3.76 7.97 11.07
C GLN A 96 4.97 8.48 11.87
N GLU A 97 4.98 8.26 13.21
CA GLU A 97 6.04 8.69 14.15
C GLU A 97 6.40 10.19 14.07
N VAL A 98 5.50 11.00 13.52
CA VAL A 98 5.68 12.45 13.43
C VAL A 98 4.69 13.18 14.31
N ASP A 99 5.18 14.25 14.94
CA ASP A 99 4.32 15.22 15.60
C ASP A 99 3.66 16.09 14.51
N PRO A 100 2.32 16.02 14.33
CA PRO A 100 1.62 16.77 13.28
C PRO A 100 1.78 18.29 13.42
N TYR A 101 2.18 18.77 14.59
CA TYR A 101 2.38 20.19 14.87
C TYR A 101 3.76 20.71 14.48
N ARG A 102 4.72 19.82 14.18
CA ARG A 102 6.07 20.19 13.78
C ARG A 102 6.28 20.36 12.29
N GLY A 103 5.27 20.02 11.47
CA GLY A 103 5.36 20.13 10.00
C GLY A 103 6.42 19.23 9.37
N LEU A 104 6.83 18.17 10.07
CA LEU A 104 7.79 17.20 9.56
C LEU A 104 7.05 16.12 8.75
N ALA A 105 7.63 15.75 7.60
CA ALA A 105 7.14 14.60 6.85
C ALA A 105 7.55 13.29 7.56
N PRO A 106 6.74 12.22 7.45
CA PRO A 106 7.13 10.89 7.90
C PRO A 106 8.40 10.43 7.20
N HIS A 107 9.19 9.58 7.88
CA HIS A 107 10.32 8.93 7.23
C HIS A 107 9.83 8.11 6.04
N LEU A 108 10.51 8.19 4.90
CA LEU A 108 10.08 7.56 3.64
C LEU A 108 9.82 6.05 3.79
N ARG A 109 10.64 5.35 4.58
CA ARG A 109 10.43 3.93 4.87
C ARG A 109 9.10 3.67 5.58
N ILE A 110 8.71 4.51 6.54
CA ILE A 110 7.42 4.39 7.24
C ILE A 110 6.27 4.69 6.28
N ALA A 111 6.37 5.77 5.51
CA ALA A 111 5.38 6.11 4.49
C ALA A 111 5.19 4.98 3.47
N SER A 112 6.30 4.37 3.02
CA SER A 112 6.33 3.24 2.10
C SER A 112 5.64 2.00 2.68
N THR A 113 5.97 1.62 3.92
CA THR A 113 5.35 0.49 4.63
C THR A 113 3.83 0.68 4.77
N ARG A 114 3.40 1.86 5.16
CA ARG A 114 1.98 2.22 5.30
C ARG A 114 1.25 2.24 3.96
N ALA A 115 1.85 2.80 2.92
CA ALA A 115 1.29 2.85 1.56
C ALA A 115 0.99 1.43 1.04
N ARG A 116 1.92 0.50 1.23
CA ARG A 116 1.75 -0.91 0.86
C ARG A 116 0.57 -1.54 1.61
N ALA A 117 0.49 -1.35 2.92
CA ALA A 117 -0.61 -1.89 3.73
C ALA A 117 -1.96 -1.29 3.35
N LEU A 118 -2.05 0.04 3.14
CA LEU A 118 -3.27 0.73 2.72
C LEU A 118 -3.75 0.25 1.35
N HIS A 119 -2.83 0.08 0.39
CA HIS A 119 -3.19 -0.45 -0.93
C HIS A 119 -3.69 -1.91 -0.84
N ALA A 120 -3.03 -2.76 -0.05
CA ALA A 120 -3.45 -4.14 0.14
C ALA A 120 -4.82 -4.25 0.84
N LEU A 121 -5.11 -3.34 1.79
CA LEU A 121 -6.43 -3.20 2.40
C LEU A 121 -7.48 -2.75 1.38
N ALA A 122 -7.17 -1.73 0.58
CA ALA A 122 -8.09 -1.18 -0.42
C ALA A 122 -8.43 -2.19 -1.54
N THR A 123 -7.52 -3.13 -1.82
CA THR A 123 -7.69 -4.17 -2.85
C THR A 123 -8.07 -5.55 -2.28
N ALA A 124 -8.37 -5.63 -0.98
CA ALA A 124 -8.70 -6.88 -0.26
C ALA A 124 -7.61 -7.99 -0.43
N GLN A 125 -6.35 -7.60 -0.57
CA GLN A 125 -5.21 -8.52 -0.67
C GLN A 125 -4.57 -8.82 0.70
N ALA A 126 -4.79 -7.97 1.70
CA ALA A 126 -4.27 -8.19 3.05
C ALA A 126 -5.07 -9.27 3.78
N ARG A 127 -4.37 -10.26 4.36
CA ARG A 127 -4.98 -11.26 5.26
C ARG A 127 -4.82 -10.89 6.73
N VAL A 128 -3.64 -10.40 7.10
CA VAL A 128 -3.37 -9.91 8.45
C VAL A 128 -2.72 -8.54 8.36
N VAL A 129 -3.25 -7.58 9.10
CA VAL A 129 -2.61 -6.27 9.28
C VAL A 129 -2.32 -6.08 10.76
N VAL A 130 -1.06 -5.82 11.09
CA VAL A 130 -0.61 -5.54 12.45
C VAL A 130 -0.40 -4.03 12.57
N ALA A 131 -1.27 -3.35 13.30
CA ALA A 131 -1.25 -1.91 13.48
C ALA A 131 -0.96 -1.53 14.93
N SER A 132 -0.20 -0.45 15.15
CA SER A 132 -0.18 0.19 16.47
C SER A 132 -1.48 0.95 16.72
N ALA A 133 -1.85 1.14 17.98
CA ALA A 133 -3.04 1.92 18.32
C ALA A 133 -2.95 3.37 17.79
N SER A 134 -1.77 3.97 17.80
CA SER A 134 -1.51 5.31 17.25
C SER A 134 -1.61 5.38 15.73
N ALA A 135 -1.32 4.28 15.03
CA ALA A 135 -1.41 4.22 13.57
C ALA A 135 -2.84 4.38 13.04
N LEU A 136 -3.84 4.03 13.85
CA LEU A 136 -5.27 4.05 13.48
C LEU A 136 -5.95 5.40 13.73
N LEU A 137 -5.27 6.36 14.35
CA LEU A 137 -5.85 7.66 14.68
C LEU A 137 -5.98 8.61 13.47
N PRO A 138 -4.99 8.71 12.56
CA PRO A 138 -5.07 9.59 11.41
C PRO A 138 -6.16 9.14 10.42
N ARG A 139 -6.84 10.11 9.82
CA ARG A 139 -7.72 9.84 8.68
C ARG A 139 -6.87 9.63 7.43
N VAL A 140 -7.33 8.73 6.57
CA VAL A 140 -6.74 8.43 5.26
C VAL A 140 -7.77 8.64 4.17
N SER A 141 -7.33 8.78 2.92
CA SER A 141 -8.23 8.88 1.77
C SER A 141 -9.08 7.62 1.60
N PRO A 142 -10.26 7.73 0.97
CA PRO A 142 -11.09 6.58 0.63
C PRO A 142 -10.30 5.54 -0.19
N PRO A 143 -10.62 4.24 -0.05
CA PRO A 143 -9.94 3.16 -0.79
C PRO A 143 -9.90 3.37 -2.29
N ASP A 144 -11.02 3.80 -2.89
CA ASP A 144 -11.11 4.04 -4.34
C ASP A 144 -10.13 5.10 -4.82
N ALA A 145 -9.89 6.16 -4.03
CA ALA A 145 -8.93 7.19 -4.37
C ALA A 145 -7.48 6.68 -4.30
N LEU A 146 -7.16 5.82 -3.33
CA LEU A 146 -5.83 5.19 -3.23
C LEU A 146 -5.58 4.24 -4.40
N VAL A 147 -6.58 3.46 -4.79
CA VAL A 147 -6.47 2.52 -5.92
C VAL A 147 -6.37 3.25 -7.25
N ALA A 148 -7.10 4.37 -7.43
CA ALA A 148 -7.10 5.14 -8.68
C ALA A 148 -5.75 5.77 -9.03
N LEU A 149 -4.87 6.02 -8.04
CA LEU A 149 -3.51 6.54 -8.26
C LEU A 149 -2.45 5.44 -8.30
N ALA A 150 -2.81 4.19 -8.07
CA ALA A 150 -1.88 3.07 -8.22
C ALA A 150 -1.65 2.78 -9.71
N LEU A 151 -0.38 2.55 -10.07
CA LEU A 151 0.00 2.18 -11.43
C LEU A 151 0.32 0.69 -11.49
N ASP A 152 -0.04 0.06 -12.58
CA ASP A 152 0.27 -1.34 -12.90
C ASP A 152 0.91 -1.37 -14.29
N LEU A 153 2.24 -1.38 -14.34
CA LEU A 153 3.02 -1.20 -15.55
C LEU A 153 3.61 -2.54 -16.01
N ARG A 154 3.55 -2.80 -17.33
CA ARG A 154 4.05 -4.04 -17.94
C ARG A 154 4.79 -3.76 -19.24
N PRO A 155 5.73 -4.61 -19.63
CA PRO A 155 6.27 -4.56 -21.00
C PRO A 155 5.14 -4.65 -22.03
N GLY A 156 5.19 -3.77 -23.04
CA GLY A 156 4.15 -3.61 -24.05
C GLY A 156 3.10 -2.53 -23.76
N ASP A 157 3.04 -1.99 -22.56
CA ASP A 157 2.14 -0.87 -22.26
C ASP A 157 2.67 0.44 -22.87
N ASP A 158 1.76 1.28 -23.36
CA ASP A 158 2.09 2.64 -23.80
C ASP A 158 1.94 3.62 -22.64
N ILE A 159 2.94 4.45 -22.42
CA ILE A 159 2.96 5.47 -21.38
C ILE A 159 3.35 6.83 -21.89
N ASP A 160 2.59 7.84 -21.52
CA ASP A 160 2.99 9.23 -21.62
C ASP A 160 3.87 9.59 -20.42
N THR A 161 5.16 9.85 -20.64
CA THR A 161 6.13 10.12 -19.57
C THR A 161 5.83 11.41 -18.80
N GLN A 162 5.20 12.42 -19.43
CA GLN A 162 4.80 13.65 -18.76
C GLN A 162 3.64 13.37 -17.81
N ARG A 163 2.61 12.67 -18.27
CA ARG A 163 1.46 12.27 -17.45
C ARG A 163 1.88 11.32 -16.32
N LEU A 164 2.81 10.42 -16.59
CA LEU A 164 3.39 9.55 -15.57
C LEU A 164 4.08 10.38 -14.48
N ALA A 165 4.89 11.38 -14.84
CA ALA A 165 5.55 12.26 -13.90
C ALA A 165 4.55 13.03 -13.02
N GLU A 166 3.49 13.58 -13.61
CA GLU A 166 2.41 14.28 -12.89
C GLU A 166 1.71 13.33 -11.90
N THR A 167 1.36 12.13 -12.35
CA THR A 167 0.74 11.10 -11.50
C THR A 167 1.64 10.68 -10.33
N LEU A 168 2.94 10.50 -10.56
CA LEU A 168 3.91 10.16 -9.52
C LEU A 168 4.04 11.30 -8.48
N VAL A 169 4.09 12.56 -8.91
CA VAL A 169 4.12 13.71 -8.01
C VAL A 169 2.83 13.79 -7.18
N ASP A 170 1.68 13.60 -7.79
CA ASP A 170 0.38 13.58 -7.09
C ASP A 170 0.30 12.41 -6.10
N ALA A 171 0.88 11.26 -6.46
CA ALA A 171 1.01 10.09 -5.59
C ALA A 171 2.04 10.29 -4.45
N GLY A 172 2.80 11.38 -4.46
CA GLY A 172 3.73 11.74 -3.38
C GLY A 172 5.18 11.37 -3.64
N PHE A 173 5.51 10.97 -4.87
CA PHE A 173 6.90 10.73 -5.27
C PHE A 173 7.65 12.04 -5.50
N THR A 174 8.94 12.02 -5.24
CA THR A 174 9.85 13.16 -5.47
C THR A 174 10.76 12.88 -6.66
N ARG A 175 10.93 13.88 -7.52
CA ARG A 175 11.87 13.75 -8.63
C ARG A 175 13.31 13.94 -8.14
N GLN A 176 14.12 12.90 -8.27
CA GLN A 176 15.51 12.87 -7.81
C GLN A 176 16.38 12.05 -8.76
N ASP A 177 17.63 12.47 -8.98
CA ASP A 177 18.63 11.79 -9.79
C ASP A 177 19.97 11.76 -9.05
N PRO A 178 20.53 10.57 -8.75
CA PRO A 178 19.99 9.24 -8.99
C PRO A 178 18.80 8.90 -8.09
N VAL A 179 18.05 7.83 -8.44
CA VAL A 179 17.00 7.24 -7.63
C VAL A 179 17.62 6.17 -6.73
N ASP A 180 17.65 6.39 -5.43
CA ASP A 180 18.27 5.52 -4.43
C ASP A 180 17.43 5.33 -3.14
N GLU A 181 16.39 6.14 -2.95
CA GLU A 181 15.46 6.02 -1.82
C GLU A 181 14.01 5.76 -2.28
N HIS A 182 13.22 5.11 -1.40
CA HIS A 182 11.79 4.88 -1.66
C HIS A 182 11.06 6.19 -1.94
N GLY A 183 10.16 6.18 -2.91
CA GLY A 183 9.38 7.37 -3.26
C GLY A 183 10.12 8.36 -4.14
N GLU A 184 11.24 7.98 -4.68
CA GLU A 184 11.94 8.77 -5.69
C GLU A 184 11.66 8.24 -7.10
N PHE A 185 11.71 9.14 -8.07
CA PHE A 185 11.67 8.80 -9.48
C PHE A 185 12.52 9.76 -10.33
N CYS A 186 12.97 9.29 -11.48
CA CYS A 186 13.66 10.08 -12.48
C CYS A 186 13.23 9.69 -13.89
N ILE A 187 13.12 10.67 -14.78
CA ILE A 187 12.85 10.45 -16.20
C ILE A 187 13.97 11.08 -17.00
N ARG A 188 14.66 10.26 -17.79
CA ARG A 188 15.81 10.65 -18.63
C ARG A 188 15.67 10.05 -20.03
N GLY A 189 15.17 10.85 -20.99
CA GLY A 189 14.91 10.35 -22.34
C GLY A 189 13.96 9.15 -22.33
N GLY A 190 14.38 8.03 -22.91
CA GLY A 190 13.61 6.77 -22.93
C GLY A 190 13.76 5.90 -21.69
N VAL A 191 14.17 6.43 -20.55
CA VAL A 191 14.35 5.66 -19.31
C VAL A 191 13.62 6.33 -18.16
N VAL A 192 12.85 5.54 -17.40
CA VAL A 192 12.19 5.96 -16.17
C VAL A 192 12.68 5.07 -15.03
N ASP A 193 13.30 5.69 -14.03
CA ASP A 193 13.68 5.04 -12.79
C ASP A 193 12.67 5.39 -11.70
N ILE A 194 12.19 4.39 -10.96
CA ILE A 194 11.23 4.57 -9.86
C ILE A 194 11.62 3.65 -8.71
N PHE A 195 11.59 4.15 -7.47
CA PHE A 195 11.68 3.30 -6.29
C PHE A 195 10.30 3.18 -5.62
N PRO A 196 9.53 2.11 -5.93
CA PRO A 196 8.17 1.95 -5.43
C PRO A 196 8.12 1.73 -3.91
N ALA A 197 6.97 2.01 -3.33
CA ALA A 197 6.70 1.74 -1.93
C ALA A 197 6.71 0.22 -1.65
N GLY A 198 7.44 -0.17 -0.63
CA GLY A 198 7.48 -1.56 -0.15
C GLY A 198 8.27 -2.53 -1.01
N ASP A 199 8.92 -2.08 -2.06
CA ASP A 199 9.85 -2.88 -2.85
C ASP A 199 11.27 -2.75 -2.29
N ASP A 200 12.05 -3.82 -2.31
CA ASP A 200 13.43 -3.81 -1.81
C ASP A 200 14.40 -3.12 -2.77
N LEU A 201 14.04 -3.05 -4.05
CA LEU A 201 14.88 -2.50 -5.12
C LEU A 201 14.10 -1.55 -6.01
N PRO A 202 14.75 -0.47 -6.49
CA PRO A 202 14.17 0.39 -7.53
C PRO A 202 14.02 -0.35 -8.85
N ALA A 203 13.15 0.17 -9.70
CA ALA A 203 12.89 -0.34 -11.02
C ALA A 203 13.30 0.67 -12.08
N ARG A 204 13.91 0.18 -13.15
CA ARG A 204 14.21 0.89 -14.38
C ARG A 204 13.30 0.41 -15.49
N ILE A 205 12.56 1.33 -16.07
CA ILE A 205 11.65 1.11 -17.19
C ILE A 205 12.33 1.66 -18.44
N GLU A 206 12.58 0.81 -19.42
CA GLU A 206 13.16 1.17 -20.70
C GLU A 206 12.05 1.33 -21.74
N LEU A 207 12.06 2.45 -22.47
CA LEU A 207 11.04 2.80 -23.45
C LEU A 207 11.59 2.77 -24.87
N ALA A 208 10.82 2.19 -25.79
CA ALA A 208 10.99 2.35 -27.22
C ALA A 208 9.89 3.29 -27.75
N GLY A 209 10.20 4.58 -27.90
CA GLY A 209 9.17 5.61 -28.08
C GLY A 209 8.36 5.79 -26.81
N ASP A 210 7.03 5.56 -26.88
CA ASP A 210 6.13 5.64 -25.76
C ASP A 210 5.79 4.25 -25.16
N THR A 211 6.30 3.16 -25.76
CA THR A 211 6.01 1.79 -25.34
C THR A 211 7.08 1.27 -24.38
N ILE A 212 6.67 0.61 -23.29
CA ILE A 212 7.57 -0.07 -22.37
C ILE A 212 8.20 -1.29 -23.06
N GLU A 213 9.52 -1.26 -23.28
CA GLU A 213 10.26 -2.38 -23.85
C GLU A 213 10.65 -3.40 -22.78
N ALA A 214 11.13 -2.93 -21.63
CA ALA A 214 11.56 -3.77 -20.54
C ALA A 214 11.45 -3.07 -19.19
N ILE A 215 11.26 -3.87 -18.12
CA ILE A 215 11.33 -3.40 -16.74
C ILE A 215 12.37 -4.24 -16.02
N ARG A 216 13.32 -3.59 -15.33
CA ARG A 216 14.39 -4.25 -14.59
C ARG A 216 14.53 -3.70 -13.18
N ARG A 217 14.75 -4.58 -12.21
CA ARG A 217 15.24 -4.18 -10.89
C ARG A 217 16.73 -3.89 -10.97
N TYR A 218 17.19 -2.91 -10.21
CA TYR A 218 18.61 -2.57 -10.14
C TYR A 218 19.06 -2.28 -8.70
N ALA A 219 20.34 -2.48 -8.43
CA ALA A 219 20.95 -2.16 -7.16
C ALA A 219 21.23 -0.64 -7.09
N PRO A 220 20.68 0.11 -6.10
CA PRO A 220 20.77 1.56 -6.06
C PRO A 220 22.21 2.08 -5.91
N ASP A 221 23.07 1.36 -5.20
CA ASP A 221 24.48 1.70 -4.96
C ASP A 221 25.36 1.59 -6.21
N THR A 222 25.08 0.62 -7.08
CA THR A 222 25.86 0.36 -8.30
C THR A 222 25.15 0.74 -9.59
N GLN A 223 23.87 1.04 -9.53
CA GLN A 223 22.99 1.31 -10.69
C GLN A 223 22.94 0.16 -11.71
N ARG A 224 23.35 -1.06 -11.30
CA ARG A 224 23.36 -2.24 -12.17
C ARG A 224 22.08 -3.04 -12.07
N SER A 225 21.57 -3.47 -13.22
CA SER A 225 20.40 -4.36 -13.29
C SER A 225 20.68 -5.68 -12.58
N VAL A 226 19.71 -6.13 -11.77
CA VAL A 226 19.75 -7.37 -10.97
C VAL A 226 18.82 -8.41 -11.56
N ALA A 227 17.59 -8.02 -11.92
CA ALA A 227 16.57 -8.93 -12.45
C ALA A 227 15.61 -8.21 -13.40
N SER A 228 15.06 -8.95 -14.37
CA SER A 228 13.93 -8.49 -15.18
C SER A 228 12.62 -8.83 -14.49
N VAL A 229 11.61 -7.97 -14.63
CA VAL A 229 10.25 -8.19 -14.09
C VAL A 229 9.19 -7.96 -15.15
N GLU A 230 8.16 -8.78 -15.14
CA GLU A 230 7.04 -8.72 -16.08
C GLU A 230 5.95 -7.73 -15.65
N ARG A 231 6.07 -7.21 -14.42
CA ARG A 231 5.08 -6.31 -13.84
C ARG A 231 5.68 -5.43 -12.78
N LEU A 232 5.35 -4.15 -12.80
CA LEU A 232 5.71 -3.19 -11.77
C LEU A 232 4.45 -2.53 -11.23
N LYS A 233 4.17 -2.75 -9.95
CA LYS A 233 3.11 -2.04 -9.24
C LYS A 233 3.70 -0.86 -8.49
N VAL A 234 3.14 0.34 -8.70
CA VAL A 234 3.52 1.56 -7.99
C VAL A 234 2.30 2.05 -7.23
N VAL A 235 2.38 2.10 -5.90
CA VAL A 235 1.29 2.56 -5.04
C VAL A 235 1.54 3.96 -4.53
N PRO A 236 0.50 4.79 -4.31
CA PRO A 236 0.69 6.15 -3.81
C PRO A 236 1.29 6.15 -2.40
N LEU A 237 2.26 7.02 -2.17
CA LEU A 237 2.89 7.26 -0.86
C LEU A 237 2.07 8.20 0.02
N ARG A 238 1.29 9.08 -0.59
CA ARG A 238 0.39 9.97 0.14
C ARG A 238 -0.84 9.22 0.62
N GLU A 239 -1.13 9.32 1.90
CA GLU A 239 -2.34 8.78 2.51
C GLU A 239 -3.53 9.74 2.38
N ILE A 240 -3.25 11.04 2.20
CA ILE A 240 -4.22 12.11 1.98
C ILE A 240 -4.02 12.66 0.58
N LEU A 241 -4.99 12.41 -0.30
CA LEU A 241 -4.97 12.82 -1.69
C LEU A 241 -5.82 14.09 -1.88
N GLY A 242 -5.26 15.11 -2.53
CA GLY A 242 -5.79 16.47 -2.54
C GLY A 242 -7.17 16.69 -3.15
N SER A 243 -7.74 15.74 -3.88
CA SER A 243 -9.06 15.87 -4.52
C SER A 243 -10.24 15.36 -3.67
N GLY A 244 -9.98 14.77 -2.50
CA GLY A 244 -11.02 14.15 -1.65
C GLY A 244 -11.43 14.95 -0.40
N PHE A 245 -10.65 15.94 -0.03
CA PHE A 245 -10.99 16.82 1.10
C PHE A 245 -11.50 18.13 0.55
N GLY A 246 -12.82 18.28 0.50
CA GLY A 246 -13.46 19.58 0.29
C GLY A 246 -12.84 20.63 1.22
N ASN A 247 -12.82 21.87 0.76
CA ASN A 247 -12.24 23.02 1.45
C ASN A 247 -12.45 22.95 2.98
N TRP A 248 -11.41 22.56 3.71
CA TRP A 248 -11.42 22.56 5.19
C TRP A 248 -11.36 23.99 5.77
N LYS A 249 -11.51 25.02 4.91
CA LYS A 249 -11.51 26.45 5.25
C LYS A 249 -12.92 27.06 5.29
N GLU A 250 -13.99 26.27 5.19
CA GLU A 250 -15.35 26.72 5.48
C GLU A 250 -15.84 26.23 6.84
#